data_47746511cd677f2b9b98014a3658125a
#
_entry.id   47746511cd677f2b9b98014a3658125a
#
_cell.length_a   1.000
_cell.length_b   1.000
_cell.length_c   1.000
_cell.angle_alpha   90.00
_cell.angle_beta   90.00
_cell.angle_gamma   90.00
#
_symmetry.space_group_name_H-M   'P 1'
#
loop_
_entity.id
_entity.type
_entity.pdbx_description
1 polymer ?
#
loop_
_entity_poly.entity_id
_entity_poly.type
_entity_poly.pdbx_seq_one_letter_code
_entity_poly.pdbx_strand_id
1 'polypeptide(L)'
;MTKFLLPLLALICFGVNAQVQKEIFESFKLQERRGVSYYFPEDYTEDKKYPLILVLDADYLFDLVVANAKFYSEHNRMPQAVVVGIHQSENDIRWEDCDYEQTTGLPTEKAKLFYEFLGTELIPYLETNYNIAPFKMFIGYDITANFGNYFLFKDTSLFNSYLTISPVLATEMESRVPSRLLDLDQEIFYNLILEKEKTDGRQQILQMDNAIKSITKDNIHYFFDQYDEPDHISIAAYGISKAFDNVFKLFRPISPKEYKEKILKSEEPVFKYLEDKYARIEDLLGFEKAVELNDVMAIYAGSAKKEDYESLKELAKLCKKFYPETMMGFYFEGEYLELLGEPKKAMKAFEKAYQMEEIDFLTKDLAIEKIDALKADFGY
;
A
#
# COMPACT_ATOMS: atom_id res chain seq x y z
N MET A 1 31.12 -14.40 -61.91
CA MET A 1 30.81 -13.31 -60.97
C MET A 1 29.69 -13.81 -60.04
N THR A 2 30.05 -14.36 -58.90
CA THR A 2 29.15 -14.95 -57.93
C THR A 2 28.93 -13.92 -56.81
N LYS A 3 27.68 -13.39 -56.72
CA LYS A 3 27.33 -12.43 -55.69
C LYS A 3 26.99 -13.19 -54.40
N PHE A 4 27.82 -13.05 -53.38
CA PHE A 4 27.54 -13.44 -52.01
C PHE A 4 26.51 -12.46 -51.38
N LEU A 5 25.32 -12.92 -51.11
CA LEU A 5 24.33 -12.24 -50.24
C LEU A 5 24.67 -12.60 -48.80
N LEU A 6 25.18 -11.68 -48.00
CA LEU A 6 25.26 -11.81 -46.54
C LEU A 6 23.89 -11.61 -45.96
N PRO A 7 23.34 -12.54 -45.16
CA PRO A 7 22.13 -12.27 -44.39
C PRO A 7 22.49 -11.31 -43.26
N LEU A 8 21.84 -10.14 -43.25
CA LEU A 8 21.84 -9.19 -42.15
C LEU A 8 21.07 -9.81 -40.98
N LEU A 9 21.77 -10.38 -40.02
CA LEU A 9 21.19 -10.91 -38.79
C LEU A 9 20.78 -9.70 -37.92
N ALA A 10 19.50 -9.31 -37.98
CA ALA A 10 18.95 -8.31 -37.05
C ALA A 10 18.98 -8.92 -35.63
N LEU A 11 19.96 -8.50 -34.83
CA LEU A 11 19.92 -8.72 -33.39
C LEU A 11 18.72 -7.91 -32.83
N ILE A 12 17.61 -8.59 -32.58
CA ILE A 12 16.53 -8.07 -31.76
C ILE A 12 17.08 -8.14 -30.31
N CYS A 13 17.63 -7.05 -29.83
CA CYS A 13 17.88 -6.86 -28.41
C CYS A 13 16.52 -6.83 -27.73
N PHE A 14 16.07 -7.95 -27.17
CA PHE A 14 15.07 -7.91 -26.12
C PHE A 14 15.71 -7.16 -24.96
N GLY A 15 15.29 -5.93 -24.75
CA GLY A 15 15.62 -5.18 -23.54
C GLY A 15 15.08 -6.00 -22.36
N VAL A 16 15.95 -6.68 -21.62
CA VAL A 16 15.62 -7.19 -20.30
C VAL A 16 15.48 -5.94 -19.44
N ASN A 17 14.23 -5.50 -19.21
CA ASN A 17 13.94 -4.47 -18.22
C ASN A 17 14.31 -5.08 -16.87
N ALA A 18 15.48 -4.72 -16.35
CA ALA A 18 15.83 -5.10 -14.99
C ALA A 18 14.85 -4.42 -14.04
N GLN A 19 14.20 -5.18 -13.17
CA GLN A 19 13.27 -4.65 -12.15
C GLN A 19 13.98 -3.66 -11.21
N VAL A 20 15.30 -3.81 -11.01
CA VAL A 20 16.15 -2.90 -10.25
C VAL A 20 17.08 -2.20 -11.19
N GLN A 21 17.06 -0.88 -11.16
CA GLN A 21 17.95 0.00 -11.93
C GLN A 21 18.76 0.85 -10.96
N LYS A 22 20.03 1.09 -11.29
CA LYS A 22 20.90 2.01 -10.54
C LYS A 22 21.33 3.12 -11.45
N GLU A 23 21.11 4.34 -11.03
CA GLU A 23 21.42 5.55 -11.79
C GLU A 23 22.18 6.56 -10.93
N ILE A 24 22.80 7.49 -11.62
CA ILE A 24 23.41 8.65 -10.98
C ILE A 24 22.52 9.86 -11.23
N PHE A 25 21.93 10.37 -10.18
CA PHE A 25 21.14 11.60 -10.23
C PHE A 25 22.06 12.81 -10.03
N GLU A 26 22.05 13.75 -10.97
CA GLU A 26 22.79 15.00 -10.85
C GLU A 26 21.92 16.05 -10.14
N SER A 27 22.22 16.33 -8.87
CA SER A 27 21.47 17.30 -8.10
C SER A 27 22.01 18.71 -8.27
N PHE A 28 21.13 19.61 -8.66
CA PHE A 28 21.44 21.03 -8.70
C PHE A 28 21.52 21.65 -7.29
N LYS A 29 20.68 21.18 -6.36
CA LYS A 29 20.66 21.65 -4.98
C LYS A 29 21.93 21.27 -4.22
N LEU A 30 22.33 20.00 -4.33
CA LEU A 30 23.54 19.50 -3.69
C LEU A 30 24.83 19.93 -4.38
N GLN A 31 24.78 20.30 -5.67
CA GLN A 31 25.93 20.44 -6.54
C GLN A 31 26.79 19.16 -6.60
N GLU A 32 26.15 18.00 -6.47
CA GLU A 32 26.76 16.69 -6.36
C GLU A 32 25.99 15.66 -7.18
N ARG A 33 26.64 14.50 -7.38
CA ARG A 33 26.06 13.32 -8.02
C ARG A 33 25.66 12.33 -6.94
N ARG A 34 24.42 11.81 -7.00
CA ARG A 34 23.91 10.84 -6.03
C ARG A 34 23.57 9.53 -6.71
N GLY A 35 24.01 8.42 -6.11
CA GLY A 35 23.59 7.10 -6.50
C GLY A 35 22.13 6.90 -6.06
N VAL A 36 21.27 6.52 -7.01
CA VAL A 36 19.86 6.24 -6.76
C VAL A 36 19.52 4.88 -7.33
N SER A 37 18.90 4.02 -6.53
CA SER A 37 18.36 2.75 -6.97
C SER A 37 16.85 2.87 -7.14
N TYR A 38 16.33 2.29 -8.21
CA TYR A 38 14.91 2.23 -8.52
C TYR A 38 14.47 0.77 -8.61
N TYR A 39 13.35 0.44 -8.03
CA TYR A 39 12.64 -0.80 -8.27
C TYR A 39 11.26 -0.49 -8.84
N PHE A 40 10.92 -1.11 -9.95
CA PHE A 40 9.60 -1.09 -10.55
C PHE A 40 8.98 -2.50 -10.47
N PRO A 41 7.67 -2.62 -10.21
CA PRO A 41 6.98 -3.91 -10.30
C PRO A 41 7.18 -4.57 -11.66
N GLU A 42 7.09 -5.91 -11.73
CA GLU A 42 7.31 -6.67 -12.95
C GLU A 42 6.34 -6.30 -14.08
N ASP A 43 5.08 -6.03 -13.71
CA ASP A 43 4.01 -5.61 -14.60
C ASP A 43 3.75 -4.09 -14.53
N TYR A 44 4.81 -3.30 -14.27
CA TYR A 44 4.73 -1.84 -14.28
C TYR A 44 4.24 -1.34 -15.65
N THR A 45 3.23 -0.48 -15.62
CA THR A 45 2.67 0.19 -16.79
C THR A 45 2.46 1.68 -16.51
N GLU A 46 2.51 2.51 -17.54
CA GLU A 46 2.37 3.96 -17.40
C GLU A 46 0.92 4.42 -17.17
N ASP A 47 -0.06 3.54 -17.30
CA ASP A 47 -1.48 3.83 -17.08
C ASP A 47 -1.95 3.57 -15.64
N LYS A 48 -1.15 2.87 -14.83
CA LYS A 48 -1.44 2.60 -13.41
C LYS A 48 -0.64 3.53 -12.51
N LYS A 49 -1.23 3.88 -11.36
CA LYS A 49 -0.55 4.64 -10.31
C LYS A 49 0.04 3.71 -9.25
N TYR A 50 1.22 4.06 -8.78
CA TYR A 50 1.97 3.28 -7.80
C TYR A 50 2.37 4.14 -6.59
N PRO A 51 2.12 3.70 -5.35
CA PRO A 51 2.71 4.33 -4.17
C PRO A 51 4.23 4.40 -4.30
N LEU A 52 4.82 5.48 -3.77
CA LEU A 52 6.26 5.63 -3.67
C LEU A 52 6.74 5.21 -2.28
N ILE A 53 7.78 4.38 -2.22
CA ILE A 53 8.53 4.10 -1.00
C ILE A 53 9.92 4.68 -1.18
N LEU A 54 10.22 5.77 -0.49
CA LEU A 54 11.54 6.40 -0.46
C LEU A 54 12.35 5.83 0.70
N VAL A 55 13.52 5.28 0.39
CA VAL A 55 14.40 4.61 1.35
C VAL A 55 15.73 5.37 1.43
N LEU A 56 16.05 5.92 2.57
CA LEU A 56 17.41 6.35 2.88
C LEU A 56 18.23 5.14 3.35
N ASP A 57 19.55 5.29 3.44
CA ASP A 57 20.46 4.16 3.73
C ASP A 57 20.29 3.00 2.73
N ALA A 58 20.09 3.30 1.44
CA ALA A 58 19.79 2.29 0.43
C ALA A 58 20.83 1.18 0.34
N ASP A 59 22.09 1.47 0.67
CA ASP A 59 23.17 0.49 0.72
C ASP A 59 22.90 -0.68 1.70
N TYR A 60 22.05 -0.46 2.68
CA TYR A 60 21.67 -1.44 3.71
C TYR A 60 20.23 -1.90 3.60
N LEU A 61 19.31 -1.00 3.27
CA LEU A 61 17.88 -1.22 3.40
C LEU A 61 17.16 -1.52 2.07
N PHE A 62 17.70 -1.06 0.94
CA PHE A 62 16.96 -1.10 -0.34
C PHE A 62 16.51 -2.50 -0.72
N ASP A 63 17.43 -3.47 -0.75
CA ASP A 63 17.10 -4.85 -1.14
C ASP A 63 16.10 -5.49 -0.18
N LEU A 64 16.21 -5.17 1.11
CA LEU A 64 15.29 -5.66 2.13
C LEU A 64 13.87 -5.07 1.95
N VAL A 65 13.78 -3.78 1.64
CA VAL A 65 12.49 -3.12 1.35
C VAL A 65 11.87 -3.68 0.07
N VAL A 66 12.65 -3.83 -1.00
CA VAL A 66 12.20 -4.40 -2.27
C VAL A 66 11.69 -5.82 -2.08
N ALA A 67 12.44 -6.68 -1.36
CA ALA A 67 12.02 -8.07 -1.11
C ALA A 67 10.67 -8.13 -0.35
N ASN A 68 10.49 -7.27 0.65
CA ASN A 68 9.21 -7.16 1.36
C ASN A 68 8.10 -6.62 0.46
N ALA A 69 8.35 -5.56 -0.32
CA ALA A 69 7.35 -4.98 -1.22
C ALA A 69 6.86 -6.00 -2.26
N LYS A 70 7.78 -6.77 -2.86
CA LYS A 70 7.44 -7.89 -3.77
C LYS A 70 6.56 -8.91 -3.07
N PHE A 71 7.04 -9.46 -1.95
CA PHE A 71 6.31 -10.51 -1.23
C PHE A 71 4.91 -10.07 -0.82
N TYR A 72 4.75 -8.86 -0.28
CA TYR A 72 3.46 -8.35 0.17
C TYR A 72 2.50 -8.06 -0.99
N SER A 73 2.99 -7.52 -2.11
CA SER A 73 2.15 -7.23 -3.28
C SER A 73 1.71 -8.50 -4.01
N GLU A 74 2.58 -9.50 -4.17
CA GLU A 74 2.25 -10.80 -4.75
C GLU A 74 1.17 -11.57 -3.97
N HIS A 75 1.02 -11.26 -2.68
CA HIS A 75 0.02 -11.87 -1.80
C HIS A 75 -1.19 -10.95 -1.50
N ASN A 76 -1.41 -9.91 -2.28
CA ASN A 76 -2.50 -8.93 -2.10
C ASN A 76 -2.55 -8.30 -0.70
N ARG A 77 -1.38 -8.11 -0.07
CA ARG A 77 -1.28 -7.51 1.27
C ARG A 77 -0.91 -6.04 1.24
N MET A 78 -0.40 -5.55 0.13
CA MET A 78 -0.15 -4.15 -0.20
C MET A 78 -0.30 -3.94 -1.70
N PRO A 79 -0.50 -2.70 -2.17
CA PRO A 79 -0.41 -2.42 -3.59
C PRO A 79 1.02 -2.61 -4.11
N GLN A 80 1.16 -2.88 -5.38
CA GLN A 80 2.45 -2.74 -6.04
C GLN A 80 2.96 -1.31 -5.85
N ALA A 81 4.24 -1.16 -5.57
CA ALA A 81 4.86 0.13 -5.26
C ALA A 81 6.17 0.31 -6.02
N VAL A 82 6.47 1.55 -6.35
CA VAL A 82 7.82 1.96 -6.81
C VAL A 82 8.67 2.20 -5.56
N VAL A 83 9.85 1.57 -5.49
CA VAL A 83 10.80 1.79 -4.39
C VAL A 83 11.99 2.56 -4.94
N VAL A 84 12.34 3.66 -4.28
CA VAL A 84 13.48 4.50 -4.63
C VAL A 84 14.41 4.60 -3.44
N GLY A 85 15.66 4.22 -3.64
CA GLY A 85 16.69 4.19 -2.60
C GLY A 85 17.82 5.17 -2.86
N ILE A 86 18.22 5.95 -1.85
CA ILE A 86 19.33 6.90 -1.92
C ILE A 86 20.55 6.30 -1.27
N HIS A 87 21.64 6.19 -2.03
CA HIS A 87 22.92 5.69 -1.57
C HIS A 87 23.70 6.76 -0.81
N GLN A 88 24.14 6.44 0.41
CA GLN A 88 24.78 7.38 1.33
C GLN A 88 25.98 6.78 2.07
N SER A 89 26.48 5.58 1.68
CA SER A 89 27.56 4.90 2.39
C SER A 89 28.96 5.41 2.07
N GLU A 90 29.10 6.12 0.94
CA GLU A 90 30.42 6.64 0.53
C GLU A 90 30.83 7.84 1.38
N ASN A 91 32.05 7.82 1.92
CA ASN A 91 32.69 8.95 2.64
C ASN A 91 31.87 9.53 3.81
N ASP A 92 31.07 8.70 4.52
CA ASP A 92 30.21 9.14 5.63
C ASP A 92 29.17 10.23 5.27
N ILE A 93 28.85 10.38 3.99
CA ILE A 93 27.88 11.35 3.47
C ILE A 93 26.52 11.26 4.22
N ARG A 94 26.16 10.08 4.70
CA ARG A 94 24.98 9.82 5.51
C ARG A 94 24.84 10.78 6.69
N TRP A 95 25.93 11.00 7.41
CA TRP A 95 25.95 11.90 8.54
C TRP A 95 25.85 13.37 8.12
N GLU A 96 26.59 13.76 7.08
CA GLU A 96 26.53 15.13 6.56
C GLU A 96 25.12 15.48 6.03
N ASP A 97 24.49 14.57 5.28
CA ASP A 97 23.17 14.76 4.69
C ASP A 97 22.03 14.84 5.74
N CYS A 98 22.21 14.24 6.92
CA CYS A 98 21.15 14.08 7.89
C CYS A 98 21.46 14.73 9.25
N ASP A 99 22.58 15.43 9.38
CA ASP A 99 23.04 16.06 10.62
C ASP A 99 22.19 17.27 11.01
N TYR A 100 22.25 17.58 12.27
CA TYR A 100 21.51 18.69 12.89
C TYR A 100 22.36 19.50 13.85
N GLU A 101 22.03 20.77 14.02
CA GLU A 101 22.60 21.67 15.00
C GLU A 101 22.25 21.20 16.41
N GLN A 102 23.25 20.88 17.22
CA GLN A 102 23.07 20.31 18.55
C GLN A 102 22.28 21.22 19.51
N THR A 103 22.30 22.53 19.31
CA THR A 103 21.61 23.49 20.17
C THR A 103 20.16 23.71 19.78
N THR A 104 19.84 23.62 18.52
CA THR A 104 18.51 23.96 17.97
C THR A 104 17.73 22.77 17.46
N GLY A 105 18.40 21.64 17.21
CA GLY A 105 17.81 20.47 16.54
C GLY A 105 17.36 20.72 15.10
N LEU A 106 17.76 21.84 14.48
CA LEU A 106 17.46 22.13 13.08
C LEU A 106 18.50 21.48 12.16
N PRO A 107 18.13 21.15 10.90
CA PRO A 107 19.10 20.61 9.94
C PRO A 107 20.29 21.54 9.74
N THR A 108 21.51 20.99 9.64
CA THR A 108 22.69 21.73 9.22
C THR A 108 22.53 22.27 7.79
N GLU A 109 23.42 23.15 7.34
CA GLU A 109 23.34 23.70 5.96
C GLU A 109 23.39 22.57 4.91
N LYS A 110 24.20 21.54 5.08
CA LYS A 110 24.26 20.39 4.17
C LYS A 110 22.96 19.61 4.22
N ALA A 111 22.44 19.32 5.41
CA ALA A 111 21.18 18.61 5.59
C ALA A 111 19.97 19.39 5.02
N LYS A 112 19.97 20.74 5.06
CA LYS A 112 18.95 21.55 4.37
C LYS A 112 19.02 21.37 2.85
N LEU A 113 20.21 21.35 2.26
CA LEU A 113 20.36 21.11 0.83
C LEU A 113 19.89 19.71 0.45
N PHE A 114 20.16 18.70 1.28
CA PHE A 114 19.70 17.34 1.05
C PHE A 114 18.15 17.24 1.21
N TYR A 115 17.59 17.95 2.18
CA TYR A 115 16.14 18.06 2.32
C TYR A 115 15.50 18.71 1.08
N GLU A 116 16.10 19.80 0.55
CA GLU A 116 15.62 20.45 -0.67
C GLU A 116 15.78 19.55 -1.90
N PHE A 117 16.90 18.81 -2.02
CA PHE A 117 17.11 17.84 -3.08
C PHE A 117 15.98 16.81 -3.13
N LEU A 118 15.66 16.18 -2.00
CA LEU A 118 14.58 15.19 -1.94
C LEU A 118 13.22 15.82 -2.26
N GLY A 119 12.91 16.96 -1.63
CA GLY A 119 11.58 17.55 -1.69
C GLY A 119 11.29 18.42 -2.91
N THR A 120 12.31 18.95 -3.61
CA THR A 120 12.13 19.88 -4.73
C THR A 120 12.78 19.43 -6.05
N GLU A 121 13.62 18.41 -6.02
CA GLU A 121 14.18 17.84 -7.24
C GLU A 121 13.76 16.38 -7.44
N LEU A 122 14.16 15.47 -6.54
CA LEU A 122 13.96 14.03 -6.74
C LEU A 122 12.50 13.64 -6.78
N ILE A 123 11.70 13.99 -5.76
CA ILE A 123 10.28 13.59 -5.72
C ILE A 123 9.48 14.21 -6.88
N PRO A 124 9.60 15.51 -7.21
CA PRO A 124 8.96 16.07 -8.40
C PRO A 124 9.43 15.42 -9.71
N TYR A 125 10.70 15.05 -9.82
CA TYR A 125 11.20 14.28 -10.96
C TYR A 125 10.50 12.92 -11.07
N LEU A 126 10.37 12.19 -9.95
CA LEU A 126 9.68 10.90 -9.91
C LEU A 126 8.20 11.04 -10.29
N GLU A 127 7.51 12.05 -9.75
CA GLU A 127 6.10 12.31 -10.04
C GLU A 127 5.86 12.72 -11.51
N THR A 128 6.86 13.35 -12.15
CA THR A 128 6.76 13.77 -13.55
C THR A 128 7.05 12.64 -14.54
N ASN A 129 8.01 11.77 -14.21
CA ASN A 129 8.52 10.76 -15.15
C ASN A 129 7.94 9.36 -14.91
N TYR A 130 7.36 9.13 -13.75
CA TYR A 130 6.75 7.84 -13.39
C TYR A 130 5.36 8.08 -12.79
N ASN A 131 4.48 7.13 -12.93
CA ASN A 131 3.09 7.30 -12.50
C ASN A 131 2.93 7.10 -10.98
N ILE A 132 3.53 8.01 -10.20
CA ILE A 132 3.51 7.96 -8.74
C ILE A 132 2.13 8.38 -8.21
N ALA A 133 1.59 7.56 -7.31
CA ALA A 133 0.36 7.86 -6.58
C ALA A 133 0.58 8.97 -5.52
N PRO A 134 -0.49 9.61 -5.04
CA PRO A 134 -0.39 10.59 -3.95
C PRO A 134 0.23 10.02 -2.67
N PHE A 135 -0.01 8.73 -2.38
CA PHE A 135 0.53 8.07 -1.20
C PHE A 135 2.04 7.83 -1.32
N LYS A 136 2.79 8.39 -0.36
CA LYS A 136 4.25 8.24 -0.28
C LYS A 136 4.65 7.79 1.12
N MET A 137 5.58 6.83 1.19
CA MET A 137 6.17 6.32 2.43
C MET A 137 7.65 6.65 2.49
N PHE A 138 8.10 7.11 3.64
CA PHE A 138 9.50 7.34 3.97
C PHE A 138 10.02 6.23 4.88
N ILE A 139 11.22 5.70 4.60
CA ILE A 139 11.91 4.73 5.45
C ILE A 139 13.30 5.26 5.77
N GLY A 140 13.58 5.40 7.05
CA GLY A 140 14.89 5.80 7.56
C GLY A 140 15.29 4.99 8.79
N TYR A 141 16.59 4.97 9.05
CA TYR A 141 17.23 4.20 10.10
C TYR A 141 18.24 5.07 10.84
N ASP A 142 18.21 5.06 12.18
CA ASP A 142 19.15 5.81 12.99
C ASP A 142 19.06 7.34 12.73
N ILE A 143 20.14 8.00 12.26
CA ILE A 143 20.14 9.44 11.95
C ILE A 143 19.20 9.78 10.78
N THR A 144 19.10 8.91 9.76
CA THR A 144 18.20 9.13 8.63
C THR A 144 16.73 9.00 9.03
N ALA A 145 16.41 8.19 10.04
CA ALA A 145 15.07 8.13 10.64
C ALA A 145 14.66 9.46 11.28
N ASN A 146 15.59 10.10 12.03
CA ASN A 146 15.36 11.45 12.54
C ASN A 146 15.18 12.47 11.42
N PHE A 147 16.02 12.41 10.39
CA PHE A 147 15.96 13.33 9.25
C PHE A 147 14.58 13.29 8.56
N GLY A 148 13.98 12.12 8.43
CA GLY A 148 12.62 11.97 7.88
C GLY A 148 11.58 12.83 8.59
N ASN A 149 11.72 13.07 9.88
CA ASN A 149 10.78 13.86 10.66
C ASN A 149 10.68 15.32 10.18
N TYR A 150 11.73 15.87 9.57
CA TYR A 150 11.68 17.25 9.07
C TYR A 150 10.61 17.43 7.98
N PHE A 151 10.24 16.40 7.25
CA PHE A 151 9.18 16.45 6.23
C PHE A 151 7.77 16.58 6.84
N LEU A 152 7.58 16.24 8.12
CA LEU A 152 6.34 16.50 8.83
C LEU A 152 6.06 18.01 9.03
N PHE A 153 7.11 18.83 9.10
CA PHE A 153 6.98 20.26 9.44
C PHE A 153 6.60 21.17 8.27
N LYS A 154 6.40 20.61 7.06
CA LYS A 154 5.79 21.34 5.94
C LYS A 154 4.30 21.58 6.22
N ASP A 155 3.69 22.59 5.60
CA ASP A 155 2.25 22.85 5.71
C ASP A 155 1.42 21.59 5.44
N THR A 156 1.73 20.89 4.36
CA THR A 156 1.30 19.51 4.09
C THR A 156 2.51 18.61 4.14
N SER A 157 2.45 17.55 4.93
CA SER A 157 3.53 16.57 5.01
C SER A 157 3.82 15.95 3.64
N LEU A 158 5.11 15.81 3.30
CA LEU A 158 5.52 15.25 2.00
C LEU A 158 5.18 13.76 1.88
N PHE A 159 5.15 13.05 3.01
CA PHE A 159 4.86 11.63 3.10
C PHE A 159 3.60 11.37 3.93
N ASN A 160 2.86 10.34 3.55
CA ASN A 160 1.70 9.83 4.30
C ASN A 160 2.12 8.80 5.36
N SER A 161 3.28 8.16 5.15
CA SER A 161 3.78 7.14 6.06
C SER A 161 5.25 7.36 6.37
N TYR A 162 5.59 7.18 7.64
CA TYR A 162 6.95 7.24 8.16
C TYR A 162 7.28 5.93 8.86
N LEU A 163 8.38 5.31 8.47
CA LEU A 163 9.00 4.22 9.22
C LEU A 163 10.32 4.74 9.77
N THR A 164 10.35 4.95 11.07
CA THR A 164 11.50 5.41 11.83
C THR A 164 12.06 4.26 12.64
N ILE A 165 13.21 3.73 12.19
CA ILE A 165 13.84 2.57 12.80
C ILE A 165 14.97 3.06 13.69
N SER A 166 14.90 2.76 15.00
CA SER A 166 15.95 3.07 15.99
C SER A 166 16.52 4.50 15.88
N PRO A 167 15.67 5.55 15.86
CA PRO A 167 16.10 6.90 15.53
C PRO A 167 17.12 7.47 16.52
N VAL A 168 18.06 8.27 16.01
CA VAL A 168 18.86 9.21 16.78
C VAL A 168 18.20 10.57 16.70
N LEU A 169 17.40 10.91 17.72
CA LEU A 169 16.58 12.11 17.71
C LEU A 169 17.41 13.39 17.86
N ALA A 170 17.12 14.38 17.02
CA ALA A 170 17.62 15.73 17.19
C ALA A 170 17.04 16.38 18.45
N THR A 171 17.69 17.44 18.92
CA THR A 171 17.28 18.20 20.10
C THR A 171 15.81 18.62 20.00
N GLU A 172 15.03 18.32 21.04
CA GLU A 172 13.60 18.60 21.17
C GLU A 172 12.69 17.85 20.17
N MET A 173 13.22 16.93 19.36
CA MET A 173 12.41 16.22 18.35
C MET A 173 11.33 15.37 19.04
N GLU A 174 11.59 14.88 20.27
CA GLU A 174 10.65 14.11 21.08
C GLU A 174 9.37 14.88 21.46
N SER A 175 9.44 16.21 21.44
CA SER A 175 8.28 17.08 21.70
C SER A 175 7.71 17.69 20.43
N ARG A 176 8.56 17.98 19.44
CA ARG A 176 8.15 18.61 18.17
C ARG A 176 7.31 17.68 17.29
N VAL A 177 7.72 16.41 17.17
CA VAL A 177 6.98 15.44 16.34
C VAL A 177 5.56 15.23 16.86
N PRO A 178 5.32 14.93 18.15
CA PRO A 178 3.96 14.82 18.67
C PRO A 178 3.12 16.08 18.48
N SER A 179 3.71 17.27 18.76
CA SER A 179 3.03 18.55 18.56
C SER A 179 2.61 18.74 17.11
N ARG A 180 3.52 18.43 16.17
CA ARG A 180 3.21 18.55 14.74
C ARG A 180 2.15 17.55 14.28
N LEU A 181 2.19 16.30 14.73
CA LEU A 181 1.17 15.29 14.40
C LEU A 181 -0.23 15.74 14.89
N LEU A 182 -0.29 16.40 16.03
CA LEU A 182 -1.54 16.97 16.55
C LEU A 182 -2.12 18.07 15.63
N ASP A 183 -1.27 18.85 14.97
CA ASP A 183 -1.68 19.98 14.11
C ASP A 183 -2.02 19.53 12.66
N LEU A 184 -1.57 18.36 12.22
CA LEU A 184 -1.81 17.89 10.86
C LEU A 184 -3.24 17.40 10.66
N ASP A 185 -3.88 17.84 9.56
CA ASP A 185 -5.17 17.32 9.09
C ASP A 185 -5.01 16.18 8.09
N GLN A 186 -3.83 16.04 7.50
CA GLN A 186 -3.47 14.94 6.60
C GLN A 186 -3.43 13.61 7.36
N GLU A 187 -3.84 12.54 6.70
CA GLU A 187 -3.70 11.18 7.24
C GLU A 187 -2.24 10.74 7.26
N ILE A 188 -1.75 10.41 8.45
CA ILE A 188 -0.36 10.03 8.70
C ILE A 188 -0.29 8.67 9.39
N PHE A 189 0.54 7.78 8.84
CA PHE A 189 0.96 6.52 9.47
C PHE A 189 2.38 6.71 10.02
N TYR A 190 2.53 6.72 11.32
CA TYR A 190 3.83 6.87 11.96
C TYR A 190 4.22 5.58 12.68
N ASN A 191 5.24 4.89 12.16
CA ASN A 191 5.77 3.65 12.71
C ASN A 191 7.13 3.93 13.38
N LEU A 192 7.20 3.73 14.66
CA LEU A 192 8.42 3.84 15.48
C LEU A 192 8.85 2.46 15.93
N ILE A 193 10.02 2.04 15.47
CA ILE A 193 10.59 0.72 15.77
C ILE A 193 11.84 0.91 16.63
N LEU A 194 11.94 0.12 17.70
CA LEU A 194 13.03 0.23 18.66
C LEU A 194 13.51 -1.15 19.14
N GLU A 195 14.81 -1.37 19.14
CA GLU A 195 15.42 -2.50 19.86
C GLU A 195 15.43 -2.23 21.37
N LYS A 196 15.30 -3.28 22.17
CA LYS A 196 15.27 -3.16 23.63
C LYS A 196 16.60 -2.69 24.20
N GLU A 197 17.70 -3.11 23.60
CA GLU A 197 19.05 -2.82 24.08
C GLU A 197 19.58 -1.42 23.74
N LYS A 198 18.84 -0.64 22.92
CA LYS A 198 19.25 0.74 22.62
C LYS A 198 19.32 1.55 23.91
N THR A 199 20.49 2.09 24.20
CA THR A 199 20.76 2.92 25.38
C THR A 199 20.75 4.41 25.03
N ASP A 200 21.45 4.78 23.95
CA ASP A 200 21.60 6.16 23.54
C ASP A 200 20.30 6.74 22.99
N GLY A 201 19.88 7.88 23.54
CA GLY A 201 18.64 8.56 23.13
C GLY A 201 17.35 7.82 23.49
N ARG A 202 17.43 6.66 24.15
CA ARG A 202 16.25 5.84 24.48
C ARG A 202 15.19 6.61 25.27
N GLN A 203 15.61 7.42 26.23
CA GLN A 203 14.67 8.16 27.06
C GLN A 203 13.86 9.16 26.23
N GLN A 204 14.49 9.89 25.31
CA GLN A 204 13.79 10.81 24.40
C GLN A 204 12.82 10.06 23.46
N ILE A 205 13.24 8.89 22.94
CA ILE A 205 12.36 8.07 22.08
C ILE A 205 11.11 7.62 22.86
N LEU A 206 11.27 7.17 24.11
CA LEU A 206 10.13 6.76 24.94
C LEU A 206 9.26 7.94 25.39
N GLN A 207 9.82 9.13 25.56
CA GLN A 207 9.05 10.37 25.77
C GLN A 207 8.20 10.69 24.53
N MET A 208 8.79 10.62 23.34
CA MET A 208 8.09 10.81 22.08
C MET A 208 6.95 9.77 21.91
N ASP A 209 7.22 8.50 22.16
CA ASP A 209 6.25 7.40 22.14
C ASP A 209 5.03 7.72 23.03
N ASN A 210 5.28 8.07 24.30
CA ASN A 210 4.21 8.40 25.24
C ASN A 210 3.40 9.62 24.80
N ALA A 211 4.06 10.64 24.25
CA ALA A 211 3.39 11.85 23.77
C ALA A 211 2.51 11.55 22.53
N ILE A 212 3.01 10.77 21.56
CA ILE A 212 2.22 10.41 20.38
C ILE A 212 1.03 9.51 20.75
N LYS A 213 1.20 8.55 21.67
CA LYS A 213 0.11 7.71 22.17
C LYS A 213 -1.03 8.48 22.81
N SER A 214 -0.78 9.68 23.28
CA SER A 214 -1.82 10.55 23.88
C SER A 214 -2.66 11.29 22.82
N ILE A 215 -2.27 11.27 21.56
CA ILE A 215 -3.01 11.92 20.46
C ILE A 215 -4.26 11.10 20.15
N THR A 216 -5.43 11.75 20.22
CA THR A 216 -6.74 11.15 19.94
C THR A 216 -7.34 11.72 18.63
N LYS A 217 -6.60 11.59 17.52
CA LYS A 217 -7.05 12.03 16.19
C LYS A 217 -7.20 10.82 15.27
N ASP A 218 -8.30 10.73 14.54
CA ASP A 218 -8.62 9.61 13.67
C ASP A 218 -7.71 9.52 12.43
N ASN A 219 -7.10 10.64 12.04
CA ASN A 219 -6.18 10.72 10.91
C ASN A 219 -4.72 10.43 11.28
N ILE A 220 -4.41 10.17 12.55
CA ILE A 220 -3.06 9.82 13.01
C ILE A 220 -3.03 8.35 13.44
N HIS A 221 -2.36 7.53 12.63
CA HIS A 221 -2.18 6.10 12.88
C HIS A 221 -0.77 5.86 13.43
N TYR A 222 -0.67 5.72 14.73
CA TYR A 222 0.61 5.52 15.40
C TYR A 222 0.83 4.06 15.80
N PHE A 223 2.03 3.56 15.53
CA PHE A 223 2.47 2.22 15.88
C PHE A 223 3.85 2.28 16.53
N PHE A 224 3.96 1.71 17.70
CA PHE A 224 5.22 1.52 18.40
C PHE A 224 5.47 0.04 18.61
N ASP A 225 6.55 -0.45 18.01
CA ASP A 225 6.97 -1.84 18.17
C ASP A 225 8.38 -1.89 18.76
N GLN A 226 8.51 -2.53 19.91
CA GLN A 226 9.78 -2.79 20.56
C GLN A 226 10.07 -4.28 20.53
N TYR A 227 11.29 -4.63 20.15
CA TYR A 227 11.74 -6.01 20.03
C TYR A 227 12.85 -6.32 21.01
N ASP A 228 12.79 -7.52 21.60
CA ASP A 228 13.75 -8.00 22.62
C ASP A 228 14.96 -8.73 21.99
N GLU A 229 14.73 -9.43 20.88
CA GLU A 229 15.71 -10.33 20.27
C GLU A 229 16.67 -9.64 19.28
N PRO A 230 16.22 -8.78 18.33
CA PRO A 230 17.12 -8.20 17.35
C PRO A 230 18.04 -7.14 17.95
N ASP A 231 19.28 -7.17 17.49
CA ASP A 231 20.25 -6.11 17.73
C ASP A 231 19.97 -4.88 16.82
N HIS A 232 20.82 -3.86 16.95
CA HIS A 232 20.71 -2.63 16.17
C HIS A 232 20.74 -2.85 14.65
N ILE A 233 21.43 -3.87 14.13
CA ILE A 233 21.52 -4.15 12.71
C ILE A 233 20.27 -4.91 12.22
N SER A 234 19.91 -5.96 12.92
CA SER A 234 18.82 -6.86 12.51
C SER A 234 17.42 -6.28 12.72
N ILE A 235 17.27 -5.23 13.56
CA ILE A 235 15.98 -4.59 13.85
C ILE A 235 15.26 -4.10 12.59
N ALA A 236 16.01 -3.69 11.56
CA ALA A 236 15.44 -3.22 10.29
C ALA A 236 14.61 -4.31 9.58
N ALA A 237 15.08 -5.57 9.62
CA ALA A 237 14.36 -6.69 9.02
C ALA A 237 12.98 -6.94 9.69
N TYR A 238 12.92 -6.80 11.01
CA TYR A 238 11.68 -6.93 11.76
C TYR A 238 10.75 -5.73 11.54
N GLY A 239 11.32 -4.52 11.56
CA GLY A 239 10.58 -3.27 11.47
C GLY A 239 9.89 -3.06 10.13
N ILE A 240 10.57 -3.36 9.01
CA ILE A 240 10.03 -3.14 7.65
C ILE A 240 8.78 -3.98 7.41
N SER A 241 8.85 -5.30 7.68
CA SER A 241 7.69 -6.18 7.54
C SER A 241 6.52 -5.73 8.41
N LYS A 242 6.81 -5.36 9.65
CA LYS A 242 5.79 -4.90 10.60
C LYS A 242 5.13 -3.59 10.17
N ALA A 243 5.91 -2.63 9.68
CA ALA A 243 5.38 -1.37 9.19
C ALA A 243 4.46 -1.57 7.97
N PHE A 244 4.83 -2.45 7.03
CA PHE A 244 3.95 -2.80 5.91
C PHE A 244 2.64 -3.43 6.39
N ASP A 245 2.71 -4.29 7.39
CA ASP A 245 1.52 -4.86 8.04
C ASP A 245 0.60 -3.77 8.64
N ASN A 246 1.16 -2.75 9.24
CA ASN A 246 0.41 -1.67 9.87
C ASN A 246 -0.21 -0.74 8.82
N VAL A 247 0.60 -0.26 7.87
CA VAL A 247 0.25 0.76 6.88
C VAL A 247 -0.77 0.23 5.87
N PHE A 248 -0.53 -0.96 5.32
CA PHE A 248 -1.36 -1.52 4.25
C PHE A 248 -2.46 -2.47 4.74
N LYS A 249 -2.81 -2.42 6.04
CA LYS A 249 -3.83 -3.28 6.63
C LYS A 249 -5.17 -3.18 5.91
N LEU A 250 -5.57 -1.98 5.52
CA LEU A 250 -6.84 -1.72 4.82
C LEU A 250 -6.88 -2.37 3.43
N PHE A 251 -5.72 -2.45 2.76
CA PHE A 251 -5.61 -3.03 1.42
C PHE A 251 -5.84 -4.55 1.38
N ARG A 252 -5.65 -5.23 2.51
CA ARG A 252 -5.77 -6.69 2.59
C ARG A 252 -7.18 -7.18 2.32
N PRO A 253 -7.33 -8.41 1.78
CA PRO A 253 -8.63 -9.06 1.70
C PRO A 253 -9.31 -9.18 3.08
N ILE A 254 -10.64 -9.19 3.08
CA ILE A 254 -11.45 -9.35 4.29
C ILE A 254 -11.06 -10.65 5.01
N SER A 255 -10.58 -10.52 6.24
CA SER A 255 -10.19 -11.67 7.06
C SER A 255 -11.41 -12.33 7.72
N PRO A 256 -11.32 -13.62 8.13
CA PRO A 256 -12.39 -14.27 8.91
C PRO A 256 -12.77 -13.54 10.22
N LYS A 257 -11.78 -12.87 10.83
CA LYS A 257 -12.04 -12.05 12.02
C LYS A 257 -12.83 -10.79 11.66
N GLU A 258 -12.41 -10.08 10.63
CA GLU A 258 -13.06 -8.88 10.10
C GLU A 258 -14.51 -9.18 9.67
N TYR A 259 -14.73 -10.28 8.96
CA TYR A 259 -16.05 -10.77 8.60
C TYR A 259 -16.96 -10.95 9.82
N LYS A 260 -16.48 -11.65 10.86
CA LYS A 260 -17.26 -11.93 12.07
C LYS A 260 -17.54 -10.68 12.92
N GLU A 261 -16.52 -9.80 13.05
CA GLU A 261 -16.58 -8.67 13.98
C GLU A 261 -17.15 -7.38 13.36
N LYS A 262 -16.94 -7.18 12.06
CA LYS A 262 -17.33 -5.96 11.35
C LYS A 262 -18.59 -6.17 10.49
N ILE A 263 -18.65 -7.23 9.69
CA ILE A 263 -19.75 -7.45 8.76
C ILE A 263 -20.96 -8.06 9.46
N LEU A 264 -20.79 -9.19 10.16
CA LEU A 264 -21.93 -9.87 10.77
C LEU A 264 -22.54 -9.14 11.96
N LYS A 265 -21.76 -8.33 12.68
CA LYS A 265 -22.25 -7.57 13.86
C LYS A 265 -22.76 -6.17 13.52
N SER A 266 -22.45 -5.64 12.34
CA SER A 266 -22.94 -4.33 11.91
C SER A 266 -24.46 -4.34 11.74
N GLU A 267 -25.12 -3.24 12.05
CA GLU A 267 -26.54 -3.01 11.75
C GLU A 267 -26.73 -2.43 10.33
N GLU A 268 -25.62 -1.92 9.73
CA GLU A 268 -25.60 -1.40 8.37
C GLU A 268 -25.77 -2.52 7.33
N PRO A 269 -26.23 -2.19 6.11
CA PRO A 269 -26.25 -3.12 4.99
C PRO A 269 -24.85 -3.73 4.74
N VAL A 270 -24.83 -5.03 4.45
CA VAL A 270 -23.55 -5.77 4.28
C VAL A 270 -22.69 -5.20 3.15
N PHE A 271 -23.33 -4.79 2.04
CA PHE A 271 -22.63 -4.20 0.90
C PHE A 271 -21.97 -2.86 1.24
N LYS A 272 -22.54 -2.08 2.15
CA LYS A 272 -21.98 -0.81 2.62
C LYS A 272 -20.56 -0.97 3.16
N TYR A 273 -20.29 -2.08 3.86
CA TYR A 273 -18.93 -2.37 4.34
C TYR A 273 -17.89 -2.47 3.20
N LEU A 274 -18.26 -3.14 2.10
CA LEU A 274 -17.41 -3.26 0.92
C LEU A 274 -17.18 -1.88 0.27
N GLU A 275 -18.27 -1.16 0.05
CA GLU A 275 -18.24 0.18 -0.54
C GLU A 275 -17.32 1.12 0.25
N ASP A 276 -17.50 1.19 1.58
CA ASP A 276 -16.68 2.05 2.44
C ASP A 276 -15.23 1.63 2.47
N LYS A 277 -14.95 0.32 2.49
CA LYS A 277 -13.58 -0.21 2.45
C LYS A 277 -12.86 0.21 1.18
N TYR A 278 -13.48 0.04 0.01
CA TYR A 278 -12.84 0.33 -1.27
C TYR A 278 -12.75 1.83 -1.54
N ALA A 279 -13.75 2.61 -1.16
CA ALA A 279 -13.69 4.08 -1.19
C ALA A 279 -12.53 4.60 -0.30
N ARG A 280 -12.36 4.01 0.90
CA ARG A 280 -11.27 4.37 1.80
C ARG A 280 -9.89 4.01 1.25
N ILE A 281 -9.76 2.89 0.52
CA ILE A 281 -8.52 2.52 -0.17
C ILE A 281 -8.21 3.55 -1.27
N GLU A 282 -9.20 3.95 -2.06
CA GLU A 282 -9.06 4.95 -3.11
C GLU A 282 -8.66 6.31 -2.54
N ASP A 283 -9.33 6.77 -1.49
CA ASP A 283 -9.02 8.04 -0.80
C ASP A 283 -7.58 8.06 -0.28
N LEU A 284 -7.13 6.95 0.34
CA LEU A 284 -5.79 6.85 0.90
C LEU A 284 -4.70 6.76 -0.16
N LEU A 285 -4.89 5.91 -1.16
CA LEU A 285 -3.85 5.57 -2.13
C LEU A 285 -3.90 6.41 -3.41
N GLY A 286 -5.06 7.03 -3.71
CA GLY A 286 -5.26 7.87 -4.90
C GLY A 286 -5.49 7.09 -6.20
N PHE A 287 -5.92 5.82 -6.10
CA PHE A 287 -6.33 5.00 -7.24
C PHE A 287 -7.37 3.94 -6.83
N GLU A 288 -8.22 3.56 -7.79
CA GLU A 288 -9.23 2.51 -7.59
C GLU A 288 -8.56 1.13 -7.49
N LYS A 289 -8.84 0.38 -6.43
CA LYS A 289 -8.46 -1.02 -6.31
C LYS A 289 -9.53 -1.91 -6.94
N ALA A 290 -9.15 -2.87 -7.77
CA ALA A 290 -10.07 -3.91 -8.23
C ALA A 290 -10.61 -4.71 -7.03
N VAL A 291 -11.91 -4.99 -7.04
CA VAL A 291 -12.54 -5.72 -5.94
C VAL A 291 -12.08 -7.18 -5.96
N GLU A 292 -11.57 -7.64 -4.83
CA GLU A 292 -11.06 -9.01 -4.66
C GLU A 292 -12.19 -10.03 -4.60
N LEU A 293 -11.98 -11.20 -5.23
CA LEU A 293 -12.95 -12.29 -5.17
C LEU A 293 -13.27 -12.72 -3.72
N ASN A 294 -12.23 -12.79 -2.87
CA ASN A 294 -12.41 -13.07 -1.44
C ASN A 294 -13.39 -12.09 -0.76
N ASP A 295 -13.32 -10.81 -1.12
CA ASP A 295 -14.17 -9.78 -0.53
C ASP A 295 -15.60 -9.88 -1.06
N VAL A 296 -15.77 -10.15 -2.36
CA VAL A 296 -17.08 -10.49 -2.96
C VAL A 296 -17.73 -11.67 -2.21
N MET A 297 -16.95 -12.72 -1.95
CA MET A 297 -17.42 -13.93 -1.24
C MET A 297 -17.83 -13.64 0.20
N ALA A 298 -17.06 -12.80 0.90
CA ALA A 298 -17.39 -12.40 2.27
C ALA A 298 -18.71 -11.61 2.31
N ILE A 299 -18.95 -10.73 1.35
CA ILE A 299 -20.21 -9.95 1.26
C ILE A 299 -21.38 -10.85 0.86
N TYR A 300 -21.19 -11.74 -0.11
CA TYR A 300 -22.21 -12.71 -0.48
C TYR A 300 -22.65 -13.57 0.71
N ALA A 301 -21.71 -14.18 1.40
CA ALA A 301 -21.99 -15.00 2.58
C ALA A 301 -22.64 -14.20 3.73
N GLY A 302 -22.22 -12.94 3.92
CA GLY A 302 -22.80 -12.03 4.90
C GLY A 302 -24.24 -11.65 4.56
N SER A 303 -24.50 -11.32 3.29
CA SER A 303 -25.83 -10.98 2.78
C SER A 303 -26.81 -12.15 2.94
N ALA A 304 -26.40 -13.34 2.56
CA ALA A 304 -27.21 -14.55 2.73
C ALA A 304 -27.51 -14.82 4.20
N LYS A 305 -26.51 -14.70 5.09
CA LYS A 305 -26.67 -15.00 6.53
C LYS A 305 -27.54 -13.98 7.27
N LYS A 306 -27.53 -12.73 6.81
CA LYS A 306 -28.33 -11.62 7.42
C LYS A 306 -29.65 -11.41 6.68
N GLU A 307 -29.95 -12.19 5.65
CA GLU A 307 -31.13 -12.01 4.79
C GLU A 307 -31.18 -10.59 4.17
N ASP A 308 -30.00 -10.03 3.85
CA ASP A 308 -29.83 -8.69 3.29
C ASP A 308 -29.85 -8.73 1.76
N TYR A 309 -31.05 -8.77 1.20
CA TYR A 309 -31.28 -8.94 -0.23
C TYR A 309 -30.88 -7.71 -1.06
N GLU A 310 -31.00 -6.51 -0.51
CA GLU A 310 -30.56 -5.30 -1.22
C GLU A 310 -29.03 -5.28 -1.38
N SER A 311 -28.27 -5.75 -0.39
CA SER A 311 -26.82 -5.94 -0.50
C SER A 311 -26.47 -6.94 -1.59
N LEU A 312 -27.25 -8.01 -1.76
CA LEU A 312 -27.04 -8.98 -2.83
C LEU A 312 -27.24 -8.37 -4.23
N LYS A 313 -28.24 -7.49 -4.38
CA LYS A 313 -28.49 -6.74 -5.61
C LYS A 313 -27.33 -5.82 -5.99
N GLU A 314 -26.82 -5.07 -5.02
CA GLU A 314 -25.67 -4.18 -5.27
C GLU A 314 -24.39 -4.98 -5.58
N LEU A 315 -24.19 -6.11 -4.91
CA LEU A 315 -23.12 -7.04 -5.19
C LEU A 315 -23.21 -7.62 -6.62
N ALA A 316 -24.41 -7.96 -7.09
CA ALA A 316 -24.64 -8.41 -8.46
C ALA A 316 -24.22 -7.36 -9.50
N LYS A 317 -24.56 -6.09 -9.25
CA LYS A 317 -24.13 -4.97 -10.13
C LYS A 317 -22.62 -4.82 -10.14
N LEU A 318 -21.99 -4.86 -8.96
CA LEU A 318 -20.54 -4.76 -8.83
C LEU A 318 -19.83 -5.91 -9.56
N CYS A 319 -20.32 -7.15 -9.42
CA CYS A 319 -19.74 -8.29 -10.12
C CYS A 319 -19.86 -8.19 -11.65
N LYS A 320 -20.95 -7.61 -12.16
CA LYS A 320 -21.08 -7.33 -13.61
C LYS A 320 -20.05 -6.31 -14.10
N LYS A 321 -19.60 -5.39 -13.24
CA LYS A 321 -18.57 -4.39 -13.58
C LYS A 321 -17.16 -5.00 -13.57
N PHE A 322 -16.80 -5.71 -12.49
CA PHE A 322 -15.43 -6.16 -12.25
C PHE A 322 -15.15 -7.58 -12.74
N TYR A 323 -16.19 -8.40 -12.92
CA TYR A 323 -16.11 -9.79 -13.35
C TYR A 323 -17.07 -10.08 -14.51
N PRO A 324 -17.04 -9.27 -15.61
CA PRO A 324 -18.06 -9.27 -16.64
C PRO A 324 -18.20 -10.60 -17.39
N GLU A 325 -17.13 -11.39 -17.48
CA GLU A 325 -17.11 -12.69 -18.18
C GLU A 325 -17.62 -13.84 -17.33
N THR A 326 -17.76 -13.63 -15.98
CA THR A 326 -18.13 -14.68 -15.05
C THR A 326 -19.62 -14.72 -14.76
N MET A 327 -20.08 -15.86 -14.30
CA MET A 327 -21.48 -16.09 -13.95
C MET A 327 -21.94 -15.33 -12.69
N MET A 328 -21.02 -14.80 -11.83
CA MET A 328 -21.34 -14.20 -10.54
C MET A 328 -22.44 -13.15 -10.60
N GLY A 329 -22.27 -12.16 -11.48
CA GLY A 329 -23.19 -11.02 -11.54
C GLY A 329 -24.62 -11.41 -11.88
N PHE A 330 -24.81 -12.40 -12.74
CA PHE A 330 -26.13 -12.90 -13.13
C PHE A 330 -26.67 -13.95 -12.13
N TYR A 331 -25.81 -14.73 -11.53
CA TYR A 331 -26.20 -15.68 -10.49
C TYR A 331 -26.74 -14.94 -9.25
N PHE A 332 -26.03 -13.97 -8.73
CA PHE A 332 -26.47 -13.15 -7.60
C PHE A 332 -27.74 -12.34 -7.93
N GLU A 333 -27.88 -11.84 -9.14
CA GLU A 333 -29.13 -11.22 -9.60
C GLU A 333 -30.30 -12.20 -9.59
N GLY A 334 -30.07 -13.45 -10.03
CA GLY A 334 -31.05 -14.53 -10.00
C GLY A 334 -31.53 -14.82 -8.58
N GLU A 335 -30.63 -14.95 -7.64
CA GLU A 335 -30.97 -15.17 -6.22
C GLU A 335 -31.73 -13.97 -5.62
N TYR A 336 -31.30 -12.74 -5.89
CA TYR A 336 -32.03 -11.55 -5.50
C TYR A 336 -33.47 -11.54 -6.03
N LEU A 337 -33.67 -11.85 -7.31
CA LEU A 337 -35.00 -11.88 -7.94
C LEU A 337 -35.87 -13.04 -7.42
N GLU A 338 -35.27 -14.19 -7.11
CA GLU A 338 -35.94 -15.33 -6.45
C GLU A 338 -36.50 -14.90 -5.09
N LEU A 339 -35.70 -14.23 -4.28
CA LEU A 339 -36.07 -13.72 -2.95
C LEU A 339 -37.16 -12.63 -3.01
N LEU A 340 -37.21 -11.86 -4.08
CA LEU A 340 -38.27 -10.89 -4.34
C LEU A 340 -39.61 -11.53 -4.79
N GLY A 341 -39.66 -12.84 -5.02
CA GLY A 341 -40.80 -13.52 -5.59
C GLY A 341 -41.03 -13.24 -7.06
N GLU A 342 -39.95 -12.97 -7.84
CA GLU A 342 -39.98 -12.75 -9.29
C GLU A 342 -39.40 -13.94 -10.07
N PRO A 343 -40.00 -15.17 -9.97
CA PRO A 343 -39.39 -16.41 -10.45
C PRO A 343 -39.07 -16.42 -11.95
N LYS A 344 -39.90 -15.78 -12.79
CA LYS A 344 -39.62 -15.70 -14.24
C LYS A 344 -38.39 -14.86 -14.57
N LYS A 345 -38.14 -13.79 -13.81
CA LYS A 345 -36.95 -12.96 -13.99
C LYS A 345 -35.73 -13.68 -13.40
N ALA A 346 -35.87 -14.31 -12.25
CA ALA A 346 -34.82 -15.13 -11.62
C ALA A 346 -34.32 -16.23 -12.56
N MET A 347 -35.24 -16.99 -13.15
CA MET A 347 -34.91 -18.05 -14.11
C MET A 347 -34.10 -17.50 -15.29
N LYS A 348 -34.50 -16.37 -15.90
CA LYS A 348 -33.75 -15.74 -16.99
C LYS A 348 -32.35 -15.28 -16.56
N ALA A 349 -32.19 -14.82 -15.32
CA ALA A 349 -30.89 -14.44 -14.79
C ALA A 349 -29.98 -15.66 -14.61
N PHE A 350 -30.51 -16.78 -14.08
CA PHE A 350 -29.75 -18.04 -13.97
C PHE A 350 -29.44 -18.65 -15.34
N GLU A 351 -30.34 -18.59 -16.33
CA GLU A 351 -30.07 -19.00 -17.70
C GLU A 351 -28.91 -18.21 -18.32
N LYS A 352 -28.82 -16.91 -18.02
CA LYS A 352 -27.72 -16.06 -18.46
C LYS A 352 -26.42 -16.37 -17.71
N ALA A 353 -26.49 -16.60 -16.41
CA ALA A 353 -25.34 -17.07 -15.62
C ALA A 353 -24.78 -18.37 -16.18
N TYR A 354 -25.62 -19.33 -16.55
CA TYR A 354 -25.20 -20.61 -17.16
C TYR A 354 -24.38 -20.46 -18.44
N GLN A 355 -24.59 -19.36 -19.19
CA GLN A 355 -23.85 -19.08 -20.42
C GLN A 355 -22.46 -18.45 -20.16
N MET A 356 -22.19 -18.01 -18.93
CA MET A 356 -20.96 -17.34 -18.54
C MET A 356 -19.91 -18.32 -18.02
N GLU A 357 -18.71 -17.83 -17.76
CA GLU A 357 -17.62 -18.63 -17.20
C GLU A 357 -17.87 -18.95 -15.72
N GLU A 358 -17.57 -20.19 -15.33
CA GLU A 358 -17.57 -20.63 -13.93
C GLU A 358 -16.47 -19.89 -13.14
N ILE A 359 -16.71 -19.64 -11.87
CA ILE A 359 -15.72 -19.02 -11.01
C ILE A 359 -15.86 -19.48 -9.56
N ASP A 360 -14.76 -19.97 -8.98
CA ASP A 360 -14.67 -20.48 -7.61
C ASP A 360 -15.75 -21.53 -7.31
N PHE A 361 -16.63 -21.28 -6.34
CA PHE A 361 -17.72 -22.19 -5.97
C PHE A 361 -18.94 -22.14 -6.93
N LEU A 362 -19.04 -21.12 -7.77
CA LEU A 362 -20.16 -20.98 -8.71
C LEU A 362 -19.91 -21.79 -9.96
N THR A 363 -20.72 -22.82 -10.13
CA THR A 363 -20.68 -23.77 -11.26
C THR A 363 -21.95 -23.70 -12.09
N LYS A 364 -21.88 -24.18 -13.33
CA LYS A 364 -23.06 -24.30 -14.20
C LYS A 364 -24.10 -25.24 -13.63
N ASP A 365 -23.67 -26.26 -12.90
CA ASP A 365 -24.58 -27.22 -12.25
C ASP A 365 -25.47 -26.50 -11.23
N LEU A 366 -24.92 -25.60 -10.41
CA LEU A 366 -25.71 -24.79 -9.48
C LEU A 366 -26.76 -23.91 -10.18
N ALA A 367 -26.38 -23.32 -11.32
CA ALA A 367 -27.35 -22.54 -12.10
C ALA A 367 -28.47 -23.41 -12.68
N ILE A 368 -28.16 -24.65 -13.15
CA ILE A 368 -29.16 -25.61 -13.60
C ILE A 368 -30.09 -26.03 -12.45
N GLU A 369 -29.54 -26.36 -11.29
CA GLU A 369 -30.33 -26.72 -10.10
C GLU A 369 -31.33 -25.63 -9.75
N LYS A 370 -30.91 -24.35 -9.78
CA LYS A 370 -31.82 -23.20 -9.56
C LYS A 370 -32.89 -23.10 -10.63
N ILE A 371 -32.56 -23.26 -11.90
CA ILE A 371 -33.51 -23.22 -13.01
C ILE A 371 -34.54 -24.34 -12.88
N ASP A 372 -34.10 -25.57 -12.59
CA ASP A 372 -34.98 -26.73 -12.48
C ASP A 372 -35.90 -26.64 -11.25
N ALA A 373 -35.40 -26.14 -10.12
CA ALA A 373 -36.21 -25.86 -8.95
C ALA A 373 -37.34 -24.84 -9.27
N LEU A 374 -36.99 -23.72 -9.90
CA LEU A 374 -37.99 -22.72 -10.32
C LEU A 374 -39.01 -23.25 -11.31
N LYS A 375 -38.63 -24.12 -12.24
CA LYS A 375 -39.56 -24.80 -13.16
C LYS A 375 -40.49 -25.72 -12.42
N ALA A 376 -40.00 -26.53 -11.46
CA ALA A 376 -40.80 -27.43 -10.67
C ALA A 376 -41.82 -26.70 -9.79
N ASP A 377 -41.40 -25.63 -9.13
CA ASP A 377 -42.25 -24.89 -8.18
C ASP A 377 -43.31 -24.03 -8.86
N PHE A 378 -43.06 -23.51 -10.04
CA PHE A 378 -43.97 -22.58 -10.71
C PHE A 378 -44.55 -23.12 -12.03
N GLY A 379 -44.24 -24.35 -12.43
CA GLY A 379 -44.87 -25.05 -13.56
C GLY A 379 -44.50 -24.48 -14.92
N TYR A 380 -43.26 -24.07 -15.12
CA TYR A 380 -42.75 -23.50 -16.39
C TYR A 380 -42.15 -24.55 -17.31
#